data_9d1ce018988a40194bdc28584a568494
#
_entry.id   9d1ce018988a40194bdc28584a568494
#
_cell.length_a   1.000
_cell.length_b   1.000
_cell.length_c   1.000
_cell.angle_alpha   90.00
_cell.angle_beta   90.00
_cell.angle_gamma   90.00
#
_symmetry.space_group_name_H-M   'P 1'
#
loop_
_entity.id
_entity.type
_entity.pdbx_description
1 polymer ?
#
loop_
_entity_poly.entity_id
_entity_poly.type
_entity_poly.pdbx_seq_one_letter_code
_entity_poly.pdbx_strand_id
1 'polypeptide(L)'
;MPAAPSASTISVRQTLDILDGPFRSVATGIAEDQYAFWLGSGISFGRVDGLKHIIVRVMEFLRQQSDPANPNCPYNIALKRALGLAPLSADEWARVDFTLGFSAWPDQAAIVARLTNNYARLLDVTVAGKADDYLLWDGVGVPATFANPAIEPDVEHLCMGILVLEGSASSIATANWDGLVEKAVAELTGGVPKLVVCVRAEDLRQPELTGQIIKFHGCAVLA
;
A
#
# COMPACT_ATOMS: atom_id res chain seq x y z
N MET A 1 -12.27 28.44 -20.49
CA MET A 1 -12.27 28.32 -19.04
C MET A 1 -10.83 28.26 -18.58
N PRO A 2 -10.39 29.02 -17.56
CA PRO A 2 -9.07 28.81 -16.98
C PRO A 2 -8.96 27.37 -16.47
N ALA A 3 -7.80 26.75 -16.62
CA ALA A 3 -7.55 25.41 -16.08
C ALA A 3 -7.73 25.46 -14.55
N ALA A 4 -8.36 24.42 -13.98
CA ALA A 4 -8.48 24.29 -12.54
C ALA A 4 -7.07 24.23 -11.92
N PRO A 5 -6.80 24.92 -10.80
CA PRO A 5 -5.51 24.88 -10.14
C PRO A 5 -5.20 23.44 -9.70
N SER A 6 -3.95 22.98 -9.92
CA SER A 6 -3.49 21.68 -9.42
C SER A 6 -3.11 21.80 -7.93
N ALA A 7 -3.12 20.68 -7.20
CA ALA A 7 -2.72 20.64 -5.79
C ALA A 7 -1.30 21.20 -5.54
N SER A 8 -0.41 21.10 -6.54
CA SER A 8 0.96 21.63 -6.46
C SER A 8 1.07 23.13 -6.71
N THR A 9 0.02 23.78 -7.20
CA THR A 9 0.03 25.21 -7.60
C THR A 9 -1.00 26.05 -6.87
N ILE A 10 -1.94 25.43 -6.14
CA ILE A 10 -2.97 26.15 -5.39
C ILE A 10 -2.37 26.77 -4.12
N SER A 11 -2.62 28.04 -3.88
CA SER A 11 -2.23 28.69 -2.63
C SER A 11 -3.24 28.40 -1.50
N VAL A 12 -2.81 28.55 -0.24
CA VAL A 12 -3.70 28.42 0.93
C VAL A 12 -4.94 29.31 0.79
N ARG A 13 -4.77 30.56 0.33
CA ARG A 13 -5.88 31.48 0.13
C ARG A 13 -6.89 30.96 -0.90
N GLN A 14 -6.40 30.48 -2.04
CA GLN A 14 -7.26 29.88 -3.06
C GLN A 14 -7.98 28.63 -2.55
N THR A 15 -7.32 27.81 -1.73
CA THR A 15 -7.96 26.66 -1.08
C THR A 15 -9.09 27.11 -0.17
N LEU A 16 -8.87 28.12 0.68
CA LEU A 16 -9.92 28.65 1.55
C LEU A 16 -11.06 29.25 0.75
N ASP A 17 -10.79 30.02 -0.31
CA ASP A 17 -11.82 30.58 -1.19
C ASP A 17 -12.68 29.47 -1.86
N ILE A 18 -12.08 28.33 -2.19
CA ILE A 18 -12.78 27.16 -2.73
C ILE A 18 -13.68 26.49 -1.66
N LEU A 19 -13.13 26.31 -0.44
CA LEU A 19 -13.86 25.69 0.67
C LEU A 19 -14.97 26.57 1.20
N ASP A 20 -14.81 27.90 1.19
CA ASP A 20 -15.85 28.87 1.58
C ASP A 20 -16.87 29.14 0.46
N GLY A 21 -16.55 28.74 -0.78
CA GLY A 21 -17.35 28.94 -1.99
C GLY A 21 -17.98 27.64 -2.51
N PRO A 22 -17.54 27.16 -3.68
CA PRO A 22 -18.18 26.05 -4.37
C PRO A 22 -18.12 24.70 -3.63
N PHE A 23 -17.17 24.51 -2.70
CA PHE A 23 -17.02 23.29 -1.90
C PHE A 23 -17.42 23.47 -0.43
N ARG A 24 -18.16 24.52 -0.10
CA ARG A 24 -18.59 24.79 1.28
C ARG A 24 -19.39 23.63 1.90
N SER A 25 -20.28 23.00 1.14
CA SER A 25 -21.05 21.85 1.63
C SER A 25 -20.15 20.65 1.97
N VAL A 26 -19.08 20.42 1.19
CA VAL A 26 -18.11 19.36 1.47
C VAL A 26 -17.29 19.70 2.71
N ALA A 27 -16.81 20.94 2.84
CA ALA A 27 -16.06 21.40 4.01
C ALA A 27 -16.92 21.28 5.30
N THR A 28 -18.17 21.70 5.24
CA THR A 28 -19.11 21.58 6.35
C THR A 28 -19.36 20.11 6.70
N GLY A 29 -19.62 19.25 5.71
CA GLY A 29 -19.84 17.82 5.94
C GLY A 29 -18.61 17.11 6.54
N ILE A 30 -17.39 17.52 6.16
CA ILE A 30 -16.16 17.02 6.80
C ILE A 30 -16.10 17.50 8.26
N ALA A 31 -16.33 18.79 8.52
CA ALA A 31 -16.30 19.35 9.87
C ALA A 31 -17.34 18.73 10.80
N GLU A 32 -18.47 18.28 10.26
CA GLU A 32 -19.55 17.62 10.99
C GLU A 32 -19.47 16.08 10.99
N ASP A 33 -18.32 15.52 10.57
CA ASP A 33 -18.05 14.06 10.52
C ASP A 33 -19.10 13.27 9.70
N GLN A 34 -19.56 13.86 8.58
CA GLN A 34 -20.58 13.23 7.73
C GLN A 34 -19.98 12.29 6.67
N TYR A 35 -18.64 12.15 6.62
CA TYR A 35 -17.93 11.36 5.62
C TYR A 35 -17.02 10.30 6.25
N ALA A 36 -17.03 9.11 5.67
CA ALA A 36 -15.95 8.15 5.88
C ALA A 36 -14.82 8.43 4.88
N PHE A 37 -13.58 8.44 5.34
CA PHE A 37 -12.42 8.65 4.50
C PHE A 37 -11.91 7.32 3.95
N TRP A 38 -11.73 7.25 2.63
CA TRP A 38 -11.10 6.11 1.97
C TRP A 38 -9.69 6.51 1.55
N LEU A 39 -8.67 5.95 2.23
CA LEU A 39 -7.28 6.22 1.94
C LEU A 39 -6.67 5.08 1.11
N GLY A 40 -6.01 5.43 0.02
CA GLY A 40 -5.21 4.52 -0.79
C GLY A 40 -3.72 4.78 -0.61
N SER A 41 -2.89 4.00 -1.32
CA SER A 41 -1.42 4.09 -1.27
C SER A 41 -0.84 5.47 -1.65
N GLY A 42 -1.66 6.34 -2.24
CA GLY A 42 -1.25 7.70 -2.59
C GLY A 42 -0.88 8.56 -1.37
N ILE A 43 -1.52 8.34 -0.20
CA ILE A 43 -1.19 9.07 1.02
C ILE A 43 0.22 8.77 1.53
N SER A 44 0.72 7.56 1.26
CA SER A 44 2.05 7.11 1.68
C SER A 44 3.07 7.13 0.53
N PHE A 45 2.74 7.84 -0.58
CA PHE A 45 3.62 7.91 -1.75
C PHE A 45 4.97 8.54 -1.40
N GLY A 46 6.06 7.85 -1.77
CA GLY A 46 7.42 8.30 -1.47
C GLY A 46 7.89 8.01 -0.03
N ARG A 47 7.02 7.45 0.83
CA ARG A 47 7.38 7.01 2.20
C ARG A 47 7.60 5.52 2.26
N VAL A 48 6.75 4.75 1.61
CA VAL A 48 6.86 3.29 1.52
C VAL A 48 6.96 2.83 0.07
N ASP A 49 7.40 1.60 -0.12
CA ASP A 49 7.53 1.01 -1.45
C ASP A 49 6.18 0.98 -2.18
N GLY A 50 6.15 1.56 -3.37
CA GLY A 50 4.98 1.48 -4.25
C GLY A 50 4.88 0.13 -4.97
N LEU A 51 3.73 -0.12 -5.58
CA LEU A 51 3.36 -1.39 -6.21
C LEU A 51 4.42 -1.96 -7.17
N LYS A 52 5.07 -1.12 -7.97
CA LYS A 52 6.13 -1.58 -8.87
C LYS A 52 7.33 -2.16 -8.12
N HIS A 53 7.73 -1.55 -7.01
CA HIS A 53 8.83 -2.04 -6.17
C HIS A 53 8.45 -3.37 -5.49
N ILE A 54 7.21 -3.49 -5.03
CA ILE A 54 6.66 -4.74 -4.47
C ILE A 54 6.77 -5.87 -5.50
N ILE A 55 6.33 -5.63 -6.74
CA ILE A 55 6.40 -6.62 -7.84
C ILE A 55 7.85 -7.02 -8.10
N VAL A 56 8.75 -6.05 -8.23
CA VAL A 56 10.19 -6.34 -8.45
C VAL A 56 10.74 -7.18 -7.30
N ARG A 57 10.40 -6.86 -6.06
CA ARG A 57 10.85 -7.58 -4.87
C ARG A 57 10.38 -9.03 -4.86
N VAL A 58 9.08 -9.27 -5.12
CA VAL A 58 8.53 -10.63 -5.20
C VAL A 58 9.17 -11.44 -6.31
N MET A 59 9.32 -10.86 -7.50
CA MET A 59 9.95 -11.53 -8.64
C MET A 59 11.42 -11.85 -8.37
N GLU A 60 12.16 -10.91 -7.79
CA GLU A 60 13.56 -11.12 -7.39
C GLU A 60 13.68 -12.17 -6.30
N PHE A 61 12.79 -12.15 -5.31
CA PHE A 61 12.73 -13.16 -4.24
C PHE A 61 12.52 -14.57 -4.81
N LEU A 62 11.52 -14.76 -5.68
CA LEU A 62 11.27 -16.04 -6.34
C LEU A 62 12.48 -16.48 -7.16
N ARG A 63 13.11 -15.53 -7.88
CA ARG A 63 14.29 -15.80 -8.69
C ARG A 63 15.49 -16.23 -7.84
N GLN A 64 15.76 -15.56 -6.74
CA GLN A 64 16.89 -15.87 -5.85
C GLN A 64 16.77 -17.25 -5.20
N GLN A 65 15.55 -17.69 -4.89
CA GLN A 65 15.27 -19.02 -4.33
C GLN A 65 15.18 -20.12 -5.39
N SER A 66 15.14 -19.76 -6.68
CA SER A 66 15.06 -20.69 -7.79
C SER A 66 16.37 -21.45 -7.98
N ASP A 67 16.26 -22.74 -8.31
CA ASP A 67 17.37 -23.57 -8.77
C ASP A 67 17.20 -23.89 -10.27
N PRO A 68 17.90 -23.19 -11.19
CA PRO A 68 17.75 -23.40 -12.62
C PRO A 68 18.09 -24.84 -13.08
N ALA A 69 18.90 -25.57 -12.31
CA ALA A 69 19.29 -26.94 -12.62
C ALA A 69 18.21 -27.97 -12.23
N ASN A 70 17.28 -27.58 -11.34
CA ASN A 70 16.22 -28.46 -10.87
C ASN A 70 14.83 -28.03 -11.43
N PRO A 71 14.31 -28.67 -12.46
CA PRO A 71 13.02 -28.33 -13.04
C PRO A 71 11.83 -28.49 -12.07
N ASN A 72 12.00 -29.28 -11.03
CA ASN A 72 10.98 -29.52 -10.00
C ASN A 72 11.13 -28.59 -8.78
N CYS A 73 12.05 -27.65 -8.80
CA CYS A 73 12.18 -26.65 -7.74
C CYS A 73 10.86 -25.88 -7.57
N PRO A 74 10.27 -25.85 -6.35
CA PRO A 74 9.00 -25.17 -6.10
C PRO A 74 9.03 -23.67 -6.50
N TYR A 75 10.16 -23.02 -6.33
CA TYR A 75 10.34 -21.62 -6.69
C TYR A 75 10.42 -21.41 -8.21
N ASN A 76 11.00 -22.36 -8.96
CA ASN A 76 10.97 -22.32 -10.44
C ASN A 76 9.54 -22.43 -10.95
N ILE A 77 8.74 -23.30 -10.35
CA ILE A 77 7.32 -23.46 -10.70
C ILE A 77 6.54 -22.20 -10.36
N ALA A 78 6.74 -21.64 -9.17
CA ALA A 78 6.10 -20.39 -8.76
C ALA A 78 6.50 -19.20 -9.65
N LEU A 79 7.79 -19.07 -9.98
CA LEU A 79 8.30 -18.02 -10.87
C LEU A 79 7.70 -18.12 -12.28
N LYS A 80 7.58 -19.33 -12.83
CA LYS A 80 6.90 -19.55 -14.11
C LYS A 80 5.40 -19.21 -14.04
N ARG A 81 4.73 -19.52 -12.94
CA ARG A 81 3.33 -19.12 -12.71
C ARG A 81 3.17 -17.61 -12.65
N ALA A 82 4.07 -16.93 -11.91
CA ALA A 82 4.10 -15.47 -11.83
C ALA A 82 4.30 -14.84 -13.22
N LEU A 83 5.23 -15.34 -14.02
CA LEU A 83 5.46 -14.90 -15.40
C LEU A 83 4.25 -15.17 -16.31
N GLY A 84 3.51 -16.24 -16.07
CA GLY A 84 2.27 -16.53 -16.79
C GLY A 84 1.16 -15.50 -16.57
N LEU A 85 1.24 -14.67 -15.51
CA LEU A 85 0.34 -13.54 -15.26
C LEU A 85 0.71 -12.29 -16.08
N ALA A 86 1.95 -12.23 -16.60
CA ALA A 86 2.41 -11.21 -17.55
C ALA A 86 2.46 -11.87 -18.95
N PRO A 87 1.44 -11.74 -19.80
CA PRO A 87 1.42 -12.45 -21.08
C PRO A 87 2.63 -12.07 -21.92
N LEU A 88 3.63 -12.98 -21.94
CA LEU A 88 4.87 -12.83 -22.68
C LEU A 88 4.74 -13.46 -24.08
N SER A 89 5.29 -12.79 -25.08
CA SER A 89 5.47 -13.38 -26.39
C SER A 89 6.53 -14.49 -26.37
N ALA A 90 6.60 -15.31 -27.44
CA ALA A 90 7.62 -16.36 -27.55
C ALA A 90 9.04 -15.78 -27.49
N ASP A 91 9.27 -14.62 -28.12
CA ASP A 91 10.58 -13.96 -28.13
C ASP A 91 10.95 -13.41 -26.74
N GLU A 92 9.99 -12.88 -25.99
CA GLU A 92 10.21 -12.44 -24.60
C GLU A 92 10.53 -13.64 -23.70
N TRP A 93 9.79 -14.76 -23.83
CA TRP A 93 10.09 -16.00 -23.12
C TRP A 93 11.48 -16.53 -23.43
N ALA A 94 11.94 -16.45 -24.69
CA ALA A 94 13.27 -16.90 -25.08
C ALA A 94 14.41 -16.06 -24.44
N ARG A 95 14.11 -14.83 -23.99
CA ARG A 95 15.07 -13.96 -23.30
C ARG A 95 15.03 -14.06 -21.77
N VAL A 96 14.10 -14.85 -21.22
CA VAL A 96 14.04 -15.10 -19.76
C VAL A 96 15.18 -16.03 -19.36
N ASP A 97 16.09 -15.54 -18.54
CA ASP A 97 17.23 -16.31 -18.06
C ASP A 97 17.20 -16.42 -16.52
N PHE A 98 16.85 -17.61 -16.04
CA PHE A 98 16.76 -17.90 -14.60
C PHE A 98 18.14 -17.97 -13.92
N THR A 99 19.25 -17.85 -14.63
CA THR A 99 20.57 -17.73 -14.03
C THR A 99 20.89 -16.29 -13.62
N LEU A 100 20.23 -15.32 -14.23
CA LEU A 100 20.37 -13.89 -13.93
C LEU A 100 19.36 -13.43 -12.88
N GLY A 101 19.68 -12.42 -12.09
CA GLY A 101 18.71 -11.72 -11.25
C GLY A 101 17.58 -11.08 -12.08
N PHE A 102 16.38 -10.98 -11.54
CA PHE A 102 15.23 -10.43 -12.25
C PHE A 102 15.49 -9.01 -12.78
N SER A 103 16.23 -8.21 -12.00
CA SER A 103 16.60 -6.83 -12.40
C SER A 103 17.51 -6.76 -13.62
N ALA A 104 18.17 -7.86 -14.00
CA ALA A 104 19.02 -7.93 -15.18
C ALA A 104 18.30 -8.46 -16.42
N TRP A 105 17.01 -8.81 -16.33
CA TRP A 105 16.28 -9.32 -17.49
C TRP A 105 15.96 -8.19 -18.48
N PRO A 106 16.13 -8.40 -19.78
CA PRO A 106 15.95 -7.37 -20.81
C PRO A 106 14.54 -6.74 -20.80
N ASP A 107 13.52 -7.55 -20.52
CA ASP A 107 12.11 -7.15 -20.55
C ASP A 107 11.54 -6.86 -19.15
N GLN A 108 12.38 -6.71 -18.13
CA GLN A 108 11.97 -6.51 -16.72
C GLN A 108 10.91 -5.41 -16.57
N ALA A 109 11.11 -4.24 -17.14
CA ALA A 109 10.18 -3.12 -17.03
C ALA A 109 8.80 -3.43 -17.65
N ALA A 110 8.77 -4.12 -18.79
CA ALA A 110 7.54 -4.54 -19.46
C ALA A 110 6.78 -5.61 -18.65
N ILE A 111 7.52 -6.58 -18.09
CA ILE A 111 6.96 -7.61 -17.20
C ILE A 111 6.32 -6.96 -15.96
N VAL A 112 7.03 -6.04 -15.29
CA VAL A 112 6.52 -5.31 -14.12
C VAL A 112 5.25 -4.53 -14.48
N ALA A 113 5.23 -3.82 -15.60
CA ALA A 113 4.06 -3.06 -16.04
C ALA A 113 2.81 -3.96 -16.25
N ARG A 114 2.99 -5.15 -16.84
CA ARG A 114 1.90 -6.13 -17.03
C ARG A 114 1.44 -6.75 -15.70
N LEU A 115 2.37 -7.06 -14.80
CA LEU A 115 2.06 -7.60 -13.47
C LEU A 115 1.36 -6.57 -12.59
N THR A 116 1.55 -5.28 -12.81
CA THR A 116 0.85 -4.21 -12.07
C THR A 116 -0.67 -4.39 -12.11
N ASN A 117 -1.23 -4.80 -13.24
CA ASN A 117 -2.67 -5.06 -13.38
C ASN A 117 -3.10 -6.42 -12.79
N ASN A 118 -2.17 -7.26 -12.40
CA ASN A 118 -2.39 -8.60 -11.87
C ASN A 118 -1.72 -8.81 -10.50
N TYR A 119 -1.40 -7.73 -9.79
CA TYR A 119 -0.57 -7.82 -8.59
C TYR A 119 -1.18 -8.71 -7.49
N ALA A 120 -2.49 -8.64 -7.26
CA ALA A 120 -3.16 -9.50 -6.30
C ALA A 120 -2.95 -10.98 -6.64
N ARG A 121 -3.13 -11.36 -7.92
CA ARG A 121 -2.87 -12.72 -8.39
C ARG A 121 -1.40 -13.12 -8.30
N LEU A 122 -0.47 -12.16 -8.43
CA LEU A 122 0.95 -12.41 -8.21
C LEU A 122 1.23 -12.77 -6.74
N LEU A 123 0.62 -12.05 -5.79
CA LEU A 123 0.77 -12.33 -4.37
C LEU A 123 0.11 -13.65 -3.95
N ASP A 124 -0.92 -14.09 -4.69
CA ASP A 124 -1.61 -15.37 -4.50
C ASP A 124 -0.85 -16.57 -5.13
N VAL A 125 0.30 -16.35 -5.77
CA VAL A 125 1.09 -17.46 -6.33
C VAL A 125 1.66 -18.29 -5.19
N THR A 126 1.23 -19.56 -5.12
CA THR A 126 1.67 -20.49 -4.07
C THR A 126 3.03 -21.11 -4.39
N VAL A 127 3.84 -21.29 -3.36
CA VAL A 127 5.11 -22.06 -3.38
C VAL A 127 4.88 -23.37 -2.64
N ALA A 128 5.08 -24.51 -3.30
CA ALA A 128 4.80 -25.81 -2.69
C ALA A 128 5.57 -25.99 -1.36
N GLY A 129 4.85 -26.41 -0.32
CA GLY A 129 5.41 -26.58 1.04
C GLY A 129 5.49 -25.29 1.87
N LYS A 130 4.93 -24.19 1.37
CA LYS A 130 4.82 -22.91 2.08
C LYS A 130 3.35 -22.57 2.33
N ALA A 131 3.09 -21.62 3.24
CA ALA A 131 1.75 -21.07 3.47
C ALA A 131 1.23 -20.33 2.23
N ASP A 132 -0.08 -20.18 2.11
CA ASP A 132 -0.70 -19.55 0.94
C ASP A 132 -0.33 -18.07 0.81
N ASP A 133 -0.10 -17.38 1.92
CA ASP A 133 0.31 -15.98 2.01
C ASP A 133 1.83 -15.77 2.08
N TYR A 134 2.61 -16.83 1.81
CA TYR A 134 4.08 -16.81 1.92
C TYR A 134 4.73 -15.69 1.10
N LEU A 135 4.26 -15.43 -0.12
CA LEU A 135 4.83 -14.36 -0.95
C LEU A 135 4.52 -12.97 -0.41
N LEU A 136 3.41 -12.81 0.30
CA LEU A 136 3.08 -11.56 0.98
C LEU A 136 4.05 -11.31 2.14
N TRP A 137 4.26 -12.29 3.01
CA TRP A 137 5.08 -12.12 4.21
C TRP A 137 6.58 -12.15 3.91
N ASP A 138 7.05 -13.13 3.17
CA ASP A 138 8.48 -13.34 2.91
C ASP A 138 8.93 -12.69 1.59
N GLY A 139 8.12 -12.79 0.53
CA GLY A 139 8.44 -12.24 -0.79
C GLY A 139 8.41 -10.71 -0.83
N VAL A 140 7.37 -10.10 -0.29
CA VAL A 140 7.26 -8.65 -0.11
C VAL A 140 8.07 -8.21 1.10
N GLY A 141 8.16 -9.03 2.14
CA GLY A 141 8.75 -8.66 3.42
C GLY A 141 7.92 -7.58 4.11
N VAL A 142 6.61 -7.80 4.24
CA VAL A 142 5.63 -6.79 4.70
C VAL A 142 6.06 -6.08 5.99
N PRO A 143 6.50 -6.77 7.06
CA PRO A 143 6.92 -6.07 8.28
C PRO A 143 8.11 -5.14 8.07
N ALA A 144 9.15 -5.60 7.36
CA ALA A 144 10.35 -4.80 7.12
C ALA A 144 10.09 -3.61 6.19
N THR A 145 9.13 -3.75 5.27
CA THR A 145 8.81 -2.73 4.27
C THR A 145 7.85 -1.68 4.80
N PHE A 146 6.82 -2.07 5.55
CA PHE A 146 5.70 -1.20 5.92
C PHE A 146 5.59 -0.91 7.42
N ALA A 147 6.29 -1.67 8.29
CA ALA A 147 6.34 -1.43 9.73
C ALA A 147 7.72 -0.93 10.20
N ASN A 148 8.56 -0.44 9.29
CA ASN A 148 9.87 0.10 9.65
C ASN A 148 9.71 1.37 10.51
N PRO A 149 10.16 1.37 11.77
CA PRO A 149 9.99 2.51 12.68
C PRO A 149 10.75 3.77 12.25
N ALA A 150 11.74 3.65 11.35
CA ALA A 150 12.47 4.79 10.81
C ALA A 150 11.70 5.57 9.73
N ILE A 151 10.58 5.03 9.24
CA ILE A 151 9.72 5.76 8.30
C ILE A 151 8.84 6.70 9.09
N GLU A 152 8.99 8.00 8.81
CA GLU A 152 8.19 9.04 9.44
C GLU A 152 6.96 9.40 8.61
N PRO A 153 5.83 9.74 9.24
CA PRO A 153 4.69 10.31 8.54
C PRO A 153 5.09 11.63 7.86
N ASP A 154 4.35 12.00 6.83
CA ASP A 154 4.49 13.32 6.21
C ASP A 154 3.26 14.19 6.47
N VAL A 155 3.20 15.32 5.79
CA VAL A 155 2.16 16.33 6.03
C VAL A 155 0.74 15.78 5.80
N GLU A 156 0.55 14.89 4.82
CA GLU A 156 -0.74 14.28 4.51
C GLU A 156 -1.23 13.38 5.66
N HIS A 157 -0.33 12.60 6.25
CA HIS A 157 -0.65 11.77 7.41
C HIS A 157 -0.94 12.63 8.65
N LEU A 158 -0.17 13.69 8.87
CA LEU A 158 -0.39 14.64 9.97
C LEU A 158 -1.73 15.37 9.82
N CYS A 159 -2.10 15.79 8.60
CA CYS A 159 -3.42 16.37 8.32
C CYS A 159 -4.54 15.40 8.65
N MET A 160 -4.43 14.12 8.27
CA MET A 160 -5.41 13.11 8.65
C MET A 160 -5.46 12.92 10.17
N GLY A 161 -4.31 12.90 10.83
CA GLY A 161 -4.23 12.85 12.29
C GLY A 161 -4.96 14.02 12.97
N ILE A 162 -4.79 15.23 12.46
CA ILE A 162 -5.50 16.43 12.96
C ILE A 162 -7.02 16.27 12.78
N LEU A 163 -7.49 15.85 11.59
CA LEU A 163 -8.93 15.62 11.35
C LEU A 163 -9.52 14.57 12.29
N VAL A 164 -8.77 13.51 12.60
CA VAL A 164 -9.18 12.52 13.60
C VAL A 164 -9.31 13.17 14.98
N LEU A 165 -8.31 13.94 15.41
CA LEU A 165 -8.28 14.55 16.74
C LEU A 165 -9.35 15.62 16.93
N GLU A 166 -9.71 16.34 15.86
CA GLU A 166 -10.82 17.30 15.85
C GLU A 166 -12.20 16.64 15.75
N GLY A 167 -12.26 15.31 15.61
CA GLY A 167 -13.51 14.56 15.45
C GLY A 167 -14.16 14.72 14.08
N SER A 168 -13.45 15.25 13.09
CA SER A 168 -13.91 15.45 11.71
C SER A 168 -13.65 14.25 10.79
N ALA A 169 -12.96 13.22 11.27
CA ALA A 169 -12.66 11.98 10.56
C ALA A 169 -12.72 10.79 11.54
N SER A 170 -13.92 10.48 12.04
CA SER A 170 -14.12 9.37 12.97
C SER A 170 -13.95 8.00 12.31
N SER A 171 -14.19 7.90 10.99
CA SER A 171 -14.11 6.64 10.24
C SER A 171 -13.19 6.74 9.04
N ILE A 172 -12.10 5.95 9.08
CA ILE A 172 -11.15 5.82 7.99
C ILE A 172 -11.15 4.37 7.52
N ALA A 173 -11.19 4.13 6.21
CA ALA A 173 -10.98 2.82 5.60
C ALA A 173 -9.74 2.86 4.71
N THR A 174 -8.88 1.83 4.78
CA THR A 174 -7.68 1.78 3.96
C THR A 174 -7.28 0.37 3.57
N ALA A 175 -6.70 0.23 2.37
CA ALA A 175 -6.00 -0.96 1.92
C ALA A 175 -4.50 -0.95 2.28
N ASN A 176 -3.99 0.15 2.83
CA ASN A 176 -2.56 0.31 3.12
C ASN A 176 -2.14 -0.57 4.30
N TRP A 177 -0.98 -1.21 4.16
CA TRP A 177 -0.39 -2.01 5.24
C TRP A 177 0.39 -1.18 6.26
N ASP A 178 0.88 0.01 5.85
CA ASP A 178 1.67 0.89 6.73
C ASP A 178 0.83 1.47 7.88
N GLY A 179 1.50 1.91 8.93
CA GLY A 179 0.91 2.52 10.12
C GLY A 179 1.19 4.02 10.21
N LEU A 180 1.33 4.73 9.08
CA LEU A 180 1.77 6.12 9.11
C LEU A 180 0.71 7.09 9.62
N VAL A 181 -0.59 6.82 9.40
CA VAL A 181 -1.69 7.60 9.98
C VAL A 181 -1.73 7.41 11.50
N GLU A 182 -1.60 6.16 11.96
CA GLU A 182 -1.56 5.82 13.38
C GLU A 182 -0.35 6.47 14.07
N LYS A 183 0.81 6.44 13.40
CA LYS A 183 2.03 7.09 13.89
C LYS A 183 1.86 8.61 13.96
N ALA A 184 1.24 9.23 12.96
CA ALA A 184 0.93 10.67 12.96
C ALA A 184 0.02 11.06 14.14
N VAL A 185 -1.03 10.29 14.41
CA VAL A 185 -1.91 10.51 15.56
C VAL A 185 -1.13 10.36 16.89
N ALA A 186 -0.28 9.33 16.99
CA ALA A 186 0.55 9.12 18.17
C ALA A 186 1.54 10.28 18.41
N GLU A 187 2.17 10.80 17.38
CA GLU A 187 3.06 11.96 17.47
C GLU A 187 2.31 13.21 17.96
N LEU A 188 1.14 13.50 17.38
CA LEU A 188 0.33 14.67 17.74
C LEU A 188 -0.21 14.59 19.17
N THR A 189 -0.37 13.38 19.73
CA THR A 189 -0.94 13.17 21.07
C THR A 189 0.12 12.86 22.13
N GLY A 190 1.40 12.87 21.78
CA GLY A 190 2.46 12.45 22.70
C GLY A 190 2.35 10.97 23.12
N GLY A 191 1.84 10.12 22.23
CA GLY A 191 1.68 8.67 22.44
C GLY A 191 0.37 8.26 23.10
N VAL A 192 -0.55 9.19 23.39
CA VAL A 192 -1.87 8.83 23.94
C VAL A 192 -2.73 8.20 22.85
N PRO A 193 -3.24 6.96 23.04
CA PRO A 193 -4.10 6.32 22.05
C PRO A 193 -5.39 7.11 21.80
N LYS A 194 -5.65 7.45 20.55
CA LYS A 194 -6.85 8.18 20.10
C LYS A 194 -7.52 7.53 18.90
N LEU A 195 -6.86 6.53 18.27
CA LEU A 195 -7.33 5.85 17.08
C LEU A 195 -7.39 4.34 17.37
N VAL A 196 -8.55 3.73 17.10
CA VAL A 196 -8.71 2.27 17.12
C VAL A 196 -8.30 1.72 15.75
N VAL A 197 -7.39 0.74 15.73
CA VAL A 197 -6.99 0.04 14.50
C VAL A 197 -7.77 -1.25 14.39
N CYS A 198 -8.62 -1.33 13.37
CA CYS A 198 -9.49 -2.47 13.12
C CYS A 198 -8.93 -3.29 11.93
N VAL A 199 -8.43 -4.49 12.23
CA VAL A 199 -7.94 -5.46 11.24
C VAL A 199 -8.89 -6.65 11.13
N ARG A 200 -9.61 -6.95 12.21
CA ARG A 200 -10.57 -8.05 12.32
C ARG A 200 -11.96 -7.51 12.70
N ALA A 201 -12.98 -8.30 12.41
CA ALA A 201 -14.35 -7.93 12.76
C ALA A 201 -14.57 -7.69 14.26
N GLU A 202 -13.79 -8.38 15.11
CA GLU A 202 -13.83 -8.21 16.56
C GLU A 202 -13.35 -6.83 16.99
N ASP A 203 -12.40 -6.24 16.27
CA ASP A 203 -11.81 -4.94 16.60
C ASP A 203 -12.85 -3.81 16.49
N LEU A 204 -13.86 -3.96 15.62
CA LEU A 204 -14.98 -3.03 15.48
C LEU A 204 -15.88 -2.95 16.73
N ARG A 205 -15.71 -3.86 17.69
CA ARG A 205 -16.45 -3.88 18.95
C ARG A 205 -15.71 -3.20 20.09
N GLN A 206 -14.50 -2.72 19.83
CA GLN A 206 -13.73 -1.98 20.84
C GLN A 206 -14.42 -0.64 21.15
N PRO A 207 -14.30 -0.13 22.38
CA PRO A 207 -14.82 1.19 22.72
C PRO A 207 -14.27 2.23 21.75
N GLU A 208 -15.15 3.08 21.24
CA GLU A 208 -14.76 4.20 20.42
C GLU A 208 -13.80 5.13 21.19
N LEU A 209 -12.68 5.43 20.57
CA LEU A 209 -11.81 6.54 20.95
C LEU A 209 -12.26 7.79 20.17
N THR A 210 -11.32 8.59 19.68
CA THR A 210 -11.67 9.74 18.83
C THR A 210 -12.00 9.32 17.40
N GLY A 211 -11.45 8.18 16.94
CA GLY A 211 -11.74 7.63 15.62
C GLY A 211 -11.29 6.18 15.48
N GLN A 212 -11.61 5.60 14.32
CA GLN A 212 -11.19 4.26 13.94
C GLN A 212 -10.61 4.21 12.52
N ILE A 213 -9.62 3.35 12.32
CA ILE A 213 -9.06 3.04 11.00
C ILE A 213 -9.26 1.55 10.70
N ILE A 214 -10.00 1.26 9.63
CA ILE A 214 -10.30 -0.11 9.18
C ILE A 214 -9.32 -0.49 8.09
N LYS A 215 -8.47 -1.49 8.37
CA LYS A 215 -7.44 -1.99 7.47
C LYS A 215 -7.85 -3.34 6.88
N PHE A 216 -8.62 -3.30 5.80
CA PHE A 216 -9.26 -4.50 5.25
C PHE A 216 -8.32 -5.43 4.45
N HIS A 217 -7.06 -5.03 4.21
CA HIS A 217 -6.00 -5.89 3.66
C HIS A 217 -4.96 -6.29 4.72
N GLY A 218 -5.23 -6.05 6.01
CA GLY A 218 -4.30 -6.31 7.10
C GLY A 218 -3.43 -5.11 7.46
N CYS A 219 -2.59 -5.29 8.47
CA CYS A 219 -1.71 -4.26 9.00
C CYS A 219 -0.31 -4.81 9.26
N ALA A 220 0.72 -4.17 8.72
CA ALA A 220 2.10 -4.61 8.92
C ALA A 220 2.60 -4.43 10.36
N VAL A 221 1.99 -3.49 11.11
CA VAL A 221 2.38 -3.18 12.49
C VAL A 221 1.75 -4.13 13.51
N LEU A 222 0.59 -4.73 13.16
CA LEU A 222 -0.17 -5.66 14.01
C LEU A 222 -0.07 -7.12 13.53
N ALA A 223 0.88 -7.43 12.68
CA ALA A 223 1.10 -8.75 12.10
C ALA A 223 1.81 -9.72 13.06
#